data_15ad1f977a6cb1cbc058e615cc245802
#
_entry.id   15ad1f977a6cb1cbc058e615cc245802
#
_cell.length_a   1.000
_cell.length_b   1.000
_cell.length_c   1.000
_cell.angle_alpha   90.00
_cell.angle_beta   90.00
_cell.angle_gamma   90.00
#
_symmetry.space_group_name_H-M   'P 1'
#
loop_
_entity.id
_entity.type
_entity.pdbx_description
1 polymer ?
#
loop_
_entity_poly.entity_id
_entity_poly.type
_entity_poly.pdbx_seq_one_letter_code
_entity_poly.pdbx_strand_id
1 'polypeptide(L)'
;MDTSDAVKGPTHPRMVKNYDGGAITLENGVVIDGFDFLPGLKGQDLIVTDGTSVLGADDKAGVAEIMTLAARLMAPDAPEHCAVSIGFTPDEEIGRGADLFNVADFHADYAYTVDGGALGELEYENFNAAAAQVKVRGVNIHPGSAKNQMKNALLIGMEFNGMLPAWETPAHTEGYEGFYHLCE
;
A
#
# COMPACT_ATOMS: atom_id res chain seq x y z
N MET A 1 2.39 -7.40 -4.79
CA MET A 1 1.40 -8.51 -4.78
C MET A 1 0.96 -8.69 -3.36
N ASP A 2 -0.31 -8.53 -3.13
CA ASP A 2 -0.92 -8.67 -1.82
C ASP A 2 -0.60 -10.03 -1.18
N THR A 3 -0.16 -10.01 0.06
CA THR A 3 0.16 -11.21 0.86
C THR A 3 -1.02 -11.69 1.68
N SER A 4 -2.22 -11.15 1.45
CA SER A 4 -3.44 -11.53 2.15
C SER A 4 -3.87 -12.97 1.82
N ASP A 5 -4.80 -13.50 2.61
CA ASP A 5 -5.41 -14.81 2.44
C ASP A 5 -6.29 -14.92 1.18
N ALA A 6 -5.73 -14.50 0.04
CA ALA A 6 -6.43 -14.55 -1.23
C ALA A 6 -6.75 -15.99 -1.63
N VAL A 7 -8.00 -16.26 -1.94
CA VAL A 7 -8.45 -17.58 -2.42
C VAL A 7 -8.00 -17.76 -3.88
N LYS A 8 -7.52 -18.94 -4.23
CA LYS A 8 -7.20 -19.27 -5.62
C LYS A 8 -8.49 -19.45 -6.43
N GLY A 9 -8.77 -18.52 -7.32
CA GLY A 9 -9.92 -18.59 -8.21
C GLY A 9 -10.46 -17.23 -8.62
N PRO A 10 -11.49 -17.20 -9.47
CA PRO A 10 -12.12 -15.95 -9.85
C PRO A 10 -12.85 -15.31 -8.66
N THR A 11 -12.80 -14.00 -8.56
CA THR A 11 -13.38 -13.22 -7.45
C THR A 11 -14.82 -12.75 -7.72
N HIS A 12 -15.41 -13.11 -8.85
CA HIS A 12 -16.76 -12.75 -9.27
C HIS A 12 -17.15 -11.30 -8.95
N PRO A 13 -16.43 -10.30 -9.49
CA PRO A 13 -16.72 -8.91 -9.17
C PRO A 13 -18.08 -8.49 -9.68
N ARG A 14 -18.78 -7.66 -8.93
CA ARG A 14 -20.05 -7.04 -9.33
C ARG A 14 -20.02 -5.55 -9.18
N MET A 15 -20.84 -4.88 -9.97
CA MET A 15 -21.02 -3.44 -9.89
C MET A 15 -22.22 -3.08 -9.00
N VAL A 16 -21.99 -2.23 -8.00
CA VAL A 16 -23.02 -1.55 -7.23
C VAL A 16 -23.23 -0.17 -7.87
N LYS A 17 -24.29 -0.04 -8.66
CA LYS A 17 -24.57 1.22 -9.36
C LYS A 17 -25.26 2.23 -8.46
N ASN A 18 -24.88 3.50 -8.64
CA ASN A 18 -25.46 4.63 -7.93
C ASN A 18 -25.58 4.35 -6.44
N TYR A 19 -24.44 4.02 -5.83
CA TYR A 19 -24.35 3.63 -4.43
C TYR A 19 -25.10 4.60 -3.51
N ASP A 20 -25.88 4.09 -2.60
CA ASP A 20 -26.77 4.88 -1.75
C ASP A 20 -26.11 5.47 -0.49
N GLY A 21 -24.88 5.03 -0.18
CA GLY A 21 -24.12 5.43 1.01
C GLY A 21 -24.32 4.51 2.23
N GLY A 22 -25.11 3.42 2.10
CA GLY A 22 -25.37 2.46 3.17
C GLY A 22 -24.42 1.26 3.18
N ALA A 23 -24.71 0.27 4.02
CA ALA A 23 -23.94 -0.96 4.09
C ALA A 23 -24.02 -1.77 2.78
N ILE A 24 -22.90 -2.37 2.35
CA ILE A 24 -22.84 -3.24 1.19
C ILE A 24 -22.69 -4.69 1.67
N THR A 25 -23.66 -5.53 1.40
CA THR A 25 -23.54 -6.97 1.68
C THR A 25 -22.98 -7.70 0.47
N LEU A 26 -21.89 -8.43 0.68
CA LEU A 26 -21.25 -9.29 -0.31
C LEU A 26 -21.99 -10.65 -0.40
N GLU A 27 -21.72 -11.43 -1.46
CA GLU A 27 -22.42 -12.70 -1.70
C GLU A 27 -22.17 -13.74 -0.61
N ASN A 28 -20.98 -13.74 -0.02
CA ASN A 28 -20.64 -14.63 1.10
C ASN A 28 -21.23 -14.17 2.47
N GLY A 29 -21.99 -13.07 2.50
CA GLY A 29 -22.58 -12.51 3.71
C GLY A 29 -21.71 -11.52 4.48
N VAL A 30 -20.49 -11.24 4.03
CA VAL A 30 -19.65 -10.16 4.60
C VAL A 30 -20.36 -8.82 4.35
N VAL A 31 -20.41 -7.99 5.39
CA VAL A 31 -20.99 -6.65 5.32
C VAL A 31 -19.88 -5.62 5.40
N ILE A 32 -19.83 -4.76 4.40
CA ILE A 32 -18.92 -3.62 4.35
C ILE A 32 -19.72 -2.41 4.87
N ASP A 33 -19.40 -1.96 6.07
CA ASP A 33 -20.01 -0.80 6.71
C ASP A 33 -19.03 -0.15 7.70
N GLY A 34 -19.42 0.97 8.29
CA GLY A 34 -18.65 1.62 9.36
C GLY A 34 -17.35 2.31 8.92
N PHE A 35 -17.07 2.38 7.63
CA PHE A 35 -15.93 3.14 7.12
C PHE A 35 -16.32 4.60 6.86
N ASP A 36 -15.58 5.52 7.40
CA ASP A 36 -15.87 6.97 7.34
C ASP A 36 -15.94 7.53 5.91
N PHE A 37 -15.26 6.89 4.97
CA PHE A 37 -15.23 7.30 3.55
C PHE A 37 -16.48 6.86 2.77
N LEU A 38 -17.20 5.82 3.20
CA LEU A 38 -18.34 5.25 2.45
C LEU A 38 -19.45 6.27 2.13
N PRO A 39 -19.87 7.13 3.05
CA PRO A 39 -20.86 8.15 2.73
C PRO A 39 -20.45 9.10 1.62
N GLY A 40 -19.15 9.37 1.48
CA GLY A 40 -18.58 10.22 0.43
C GLY A 40 -18.66 9.61 -0.98
N LEU A 41 -18.87 8.29 -1.07
CA LEU A 41 -19.02 7.56 -2.34
C LEU A 41 -20.47 7.49 -2.85
N LYS A 42 -21.40 8.10 -2.13
CA LYS A 42 -22.81 8.11 -2.53
C LYS A 42 -23.02 8.68 -3.92
N GLY A 43 -23.77 7.97 -4.75
CA GLY A 43 -24.04 8.33 -6.13
C GLY A 43 -22.99 7.81 -7.14
N GLN A 44 -21.88 7.23 -6.67
CA GLN A 44 -20.86 6.61 -7.51
C GLN A 44 -21.21 5.15 -7.83
N ASP A 45 -20.64 4.65 -8.92
CA ASP A 45 -20.64 3.23 -9.23
C ASP A 45 -19.43 2.57 -8.56
N LEU A 46 -19.66 1.51 -7.78
CA LEU A 46 -18.61 0.79 -7.06
C LEU A 46 -18.45 -0.62 -7.61
N ILE A 47 -17.21 -1.12 -7.63
CA ILE A 47 -16.93 -2.52 -7.93
C ILE A 47 -16.55 -3.22 -6.63
N VAL A 48 -17.22 -4.33 -6.34
CA VAL A 48 -16.96 -5.17 -5.16
C VAL A 48 -16.79 -6.63 -5.55
N THR A 49 -16.12 -7.41 -4.73
CA THR A 49 -15.99 -8.87 -4.92
C THR A 49 -17.22 -9.60 -4.39
N ASP A 50 -17.23 -10.93 -4.54
CA ASP A 50 -18.19 -11.82 -3.89
C ASP A 50 -17.90 -12.02 -2.38
N GLY A 51 -16.78 -11.53 -1.88
CA GLY A 51 -16.33 -11.65 -0.49
C GLY A 51 -15.42 -12.84 -0.21
N THR A 52 -15.11 -13.66 -1.21
CA THR A 52 -14.21 -14.82 -1.04
C THR A 52 -12.74 -14.44 -1.09
N SER A 53 -12.42 -13.26 -1.61
CA SER A 53 -11.05 -12.71 -1.69
C SER A 53 -11.09 -11.20 -1.75
N VAL A 54 -9.95 -10.57 -1.56
CA VAL A 54 -9.78 -9.12 -1.78
C VAL A 54 -9.98 -8.79 -3.26
N LEU A 55 -10.46 -7.58 -3.56
CA LEU A 55 -10.60 -7.09 -4.92
C LEU A 55 -9.23 -6.93 -5.58
N GLY A 56 -8.25 -6.41 -4.85
CA GLY A 56 -6.92 -6.09 -5.35
C GLY A 56 -6.99 -4.97 -6.40
N ALA A 57 -7.85 -3.96 -6.17
CA ALA A 57 -7.92 -2.79 -7.03
C ALA A 57 -6.58 -2.07 -7.09
N ASP A 58 -5.89 -2.05 -6.01
CA ASP A 58 -4.48 -1.74 -5.89
C ASP A 58 -3.65 -3.02 -6.21
N ASP A 59 -2.95 -3.08 -7.35
CA ASP A 59 -3.04 -2.04 -8.40
C ASP A 59 -3.59 -2.60 -9.73
N LYS A 60 -4.55 -3.51 -9.70
CA LYS A 60 -5.20 -4.00 -10.95
C LYS A 60 -5.99 -2.91 -11.66
N ALA A 61 -6.42 -1.86 -10.96
CA ALA A 61 -7.08 -0.72 -11.56
C ALA A 61 -6.11 0.04 -12.47
N GLY A 62 -4.90 0.38 -11.99
CA GLY A 62 -3.87 1.03 -12.80
C GLY A 62 -3.43 0.19 -13.98
N VAL A 63 -3.30 -1.13 -13.82
CA VAL A 63 -3.06 -2.04 -14.96
C VAL A 63 -4.18 -1.93 -16.01
N ALA A 64 -5.45 -1.91 -15.60
CA ALA A 64 -6.58 -1.79 -16.52
C ALA A 64 -6.60 -0.42 -17.22
N GLU A 65 -6.29 0.65 -16.52
CA GLU A 65 -6.17 2.01 -17.06
C GLU A 65 -5.07 2.10 -18.12
N ILE A 66 -3.86 1.61 -17.80
CA ILE A 66 -2.73 1.58 -18.73
C ILE A 66 -3.06 0.77 -19.99
N MET A 67 -3.67 -0.39 -19.85
CA MET A 67 -4.04 -1.23 -21.00
C MET A 67 -5.14 -0.59 -21.84
N THR A 68 -6.08 0.10 -21.21
CA THR A 68 -7.13 0.85 -21.90
C THR A 68 -6.54 2.04 -22.67
N LEU A 69 -5.60 2.76 -22.05
CA LEU A 69 -4.86 3.82 -22.72
C LEU A 69 -4.08 3.29 -23.93
N ALA A 70 -3.37 2.18 -23.78
CA ALA A 70 -2.63 1.55 -24.87
C ALA A 70 -3.55 1.21 -26.06
N ALA A 71 -4.71 0.61 -25.78
CA ALA A 71 -5.70 0.31 -26.80
C ALA A 71 -6.23 1.59 -27.50
N ARG A 72 -6.44 2.67 -26.75
CA ARG A 72 -6.89 3.96 -27.28
C ARG A 72 -5.83 4.61 -28.18
N LEU A 73 -4.56 4.56 -27.77
CA LEU A 73 -3.43 5.12 -28.56
C LEU A 73 -3.15 4.34 -29.84
N MET A 74 -3.54 3.07 -29.91
CA MET A 74 -3.40 2.23 -31.10
C MET A 74 -4.62 2.29 -32.03
N ALA A 75 -5.68 2.99 -31.67
CA ALA A 75 -6.90 3.10 -32.48
C ALA A 75 -6.66 3.97 -33.72
N PRO A 76 -7.40 3.75 -34.83
CA PRO A 76 -7.25 4.54 -36.08
C PRO A 76 -7.54 6.05 -35.90
N ASP A 77 -8.31 6.41 -34.90
CA ASP A 77 -8.68 7.78 -34.51
C ASP A 77 -7.92 8.25 -33.23
N ALA A 78 -6.78 7.65 -32.95
CA ALA A 78 -5.96 8.03 -31.80
C ALA A 78 -5.52 9.51 -31.89
N PRO A 79 -5.44 10.21 -30.76
CA PRO A 79 -4.81 11.54 -30.74
C PRO A 79 -3.32 11.41 -31.07
N GLU A 80 -2.72 12.50 -31.55
CA GLU A 80 -1.26 12.55 -31.67
C GLU A 80 -0.61 12.37 -30.31
N HIS A 81 0.41 11.52 -30.25
CA HIS A 81 1.15 11.23 -29.02
C HIS A 81 2.62 10.94 -29.30
N CYS A 82 3.47 11.11 -28.29
CA CYS A 82 4.86 10.67 -28.34
C CYS A 82 4.97 9.14 -28.27
N ALA A 83 6.17 8.62 -28.39
CA ALA A 83 6.44 7.21 -28.10
C ALA A 83 6.10 6.92 -26.65
N VAL A 84 5.42 5.81 -26.41
CA VAL A 84 4.99 5.36 -25.07
C VAL A 84 5.57 3.99 -24.80
N SER A 85 6.30 3.86 -23.70
CA SER A 85 6.78 2.58 -23.15
C SER A 85 5.94 2.22 -21.94
N ILE A 86 5.51 0.96 -21.84
CA ILE A 86 4.72 0.46 -20.71
C ILE A 86 5.53 -0.60 -19.98
N GLY A 87 5.61 -0.47 -18.66
CA GLY A 87 6.25 -1.42 -17.78
C GLY A 87 5.35 -1.82 -16.63
N PHE A 88 5.35 -3.11 -16.31
CA PHE A 88 4.71 -3.65 -15.12
C PHE A 88 5.75 -4.35 -14.27
N THR A 89 5.77 -4.07 -12.98
CA THR A 89 6.72 -4.66 -12.03
C THR A 89 5.99 -5.50 -11.00
N PRO A 90 6.51 -6.68 -10.62
CA PRO A 90 6.00 -7.46 -9.51
C PRO A 90 6.60 -6.98 -8.18
N ASP A 91 6.08 -7.47 -7.07
CA ASP A 91 6.67 -7.33 -5.74
C ASP A 91 6.77 -5.88 -5.22
N GLU A 92 5.86 -5.00 -5.65
CA GLU A 92 5.77 -3.63 -5.19
C GLU A 92 5.53 -3.58 -3.67
N GLU A 93 4.57 -4.34 -3.15
CA GLU A 93 4.15 -4.41 -1.74
C GLU A 93 5.26 -4.82 -0.75
N ILE A 94 6.33 -5.40 -1.25
CA ILE A 94 7.53 -5.73 -0.46
C ILE A 94 8.72 -4.83 -0.80
N GLY A 95 8.48 -3.71 -1.50
CA GLY A 95 9.48 -2.72 -1.86
C GLY A 95 10.51 -3.18 -2.89
N ARG A 96 10.18 -4.19 -3.70
CA ARG A 96 11.12 -4.80 -4.65
C ARG A 96 10.76 -4.60 -6.13
N GLY A 97 9.75 -3.80 -6.40
CA GLY A 97 9.25 -3.57 -7.77
C GLY A 97 10.33 -3.10 -8.76
N ALA A 98 11.29 -2.32 -8.30
CA ALA A 98 12.35 -1.79 -9.14
C ALA A 98 13.61 -2.67 -9.23
N ASP A 99 13.74 -3.75 -8.45
CA ASP A 99 14.98 -4.53 -8.30
C ASP A 99 15.54 -5.05 -9.64
N LEU A 100 14.66 -5.48 -10.52
CA LEU A 100 15.03 -6.08 -11.81
C LEU A 100 14.58 -5.24 -13.02
N PHE A 101 14.07 -4.03 -12.77
CA PHE A 101 13.58 -3.17 -13.84
C PHE A 101 14.75 -2.54 -14.61
N ASN A 102 14.84 -2.80 -15.90
CA ASN A 102 15.91 -2.26 -16.74
C ASN A 102 15.57 -0.85 -17.22
N VAL A 103 15.91 0.14 -16.41
CA VAL A 103 15.66 1.55 -16.72
C VAL A 103 16.34 1.99 -18.02
N ALA A 104 17.55 1.47 -18.32
CA ALA A 104 18.28 1.86 -19.52
C ALA A 104 17.58 1.40 -20.82
N ASP A 105 17.00 0.20 -20.81
CA ASP A 105 16.27 -0.33 -21.96
C ASP A 105 14.83 0.20 -22.05
N PHE A 106 14.33 0.86 -21.03
CA PHE A 106 12.99 1.42 -21.03
C PHE A 106 12.87 2.67 -21.92
N HIS A 107 13.96 3.37 -22.15
CA HIS A 107 14.09 4.50 -23.09
C HIS A 107 13.04 5.61 -22.90
N ALA A 108 12.72 5.95 -21.67
CA ALA A 108 11.78 7.03 -21.35
C ALA A 108 12.52 8.23 -20.74
N ASP A 109 12.15 9.44 -21.16
CA ASP A 109 12.67 10.69 -20.57
C ASP A 109 12.01 10.99 -19.23
N TYR A 110 10.76 10.57 -19.05
CA TYR A 110 9.98 10.67 -17.82
C TYR A 110 8.93 9.57 -17.78
N ALA A 111 8.43 9.28 -16.60
CA ALA A 111 7.43 8.23 -16.39
C ALA A 111 6.31 8.71 -15.45
N TYR A 112 5.14 8.12 -15.63
CA TYR A 112 4.04 8.19 -14.68
C TYR A 112 3.89 6.81 -14.04
N THR A 113 3.78 6.78 -12.73
CA THR A 113 3.33 5.59 -12.00
C THR A 113 1.83 5.71 -11.81
N VAL A 114 1.09 4.70 -12.25
CA VAL A 114 -0.36 4.64 -12.08
C VAL A 114 -0.61 3.61 -11.01
N ASP A 115 -0.90 4.07 -9.80
CA ASP A 115 -1.02 3.27 -8.61
C ASP A 115 -2.25 3.69 -7.79
N GLY A 116 -2.53 3.00 -6.68
CA GLY A 116 -3.67 3.29 -5.82
C GLY A 116 -3.66 4.71 -5.27
N GLY A 117 -4.85 5.23 -4.98
CA GLY A 117 -5.03 6.57 -4.45
C GLY A 117 -6.45 7.07 -4.66
N ALA A 118 -6.74 8.29 -4.24
CA ALA A 118 -8.05 8.88 -4.47
C ALA A 118 -8.20 9.36 -5.93
N LEU A 119 -9.41 9.30 -6.44
CA LEU A 119 -9.71 9.74 -7.81
C LEU A 119 -9.32 11.21 -8.02
N GLY A 120 -8.45 11.47 -8.98
CA GLY A 120 -8.00 12.80 -9.36
C GLY A 120 -6.79 13.30 -8.59
N GLU A 121 -6.19 12.50 -7.74
CA GLU A 121 -4.90 12.81 -7.12
C GLU A 121 -3.77 12.74 -8.14
N LEU A 122 -2.81 13.64 -7.98
CA LEU A 122 -1.54 13.64 -8.69
C LEU A 122 -0.44 13.93 -7.68
N GLU A 123 0.37 12.94 -7.42
CA GLU A 123 1.57 13.08 -6.59
C GLU A 123 2.78 13.36 -7.50
N TYR A 124 3.56 14.36 -7.14
CA TYR A 124 4.78 14.75 -7.87
C TYR A 124 5.96 15.01 -6.93
N GLU A 125 5.80 14.58 -5.69
CA GLU A 125 6.83 14.63 -4.65
C GLU A 125 7.01 13.24 -4.04
N ASN A 126 8.18 12.99 -3.50
CA ASN A 126 8.47 11.81 -2.72
C ASN A 126 9.17 12.20 -1.40
N PHE A 127 9.33 11.26 -0.52
CA PHE A 127 10.02 11.45 0.75
C PHE A 127 11.27 10.57 0.85
N ASN A 128 12.21 10.99 1.70
CA ASN A 128 13.36 10.17 2.02
C ASN A 128 13.00 9.23 3.18
N ALA A 129 13.36 7.97 3.04
CA ALA A 129 13.18 6.96 4.08
C ALA A 129 14.47 6.20 4.34
N ALA A 130 14.63 5.73 5.57
CA ALA A 130 15.70 4.83 5.95
C ALA A 130 15.18 3.81 6.97
N ALA A 131 15.63 2.57 6.85
CA ALA A 131 15.36 1.54 7.83
C ALA A 131 16.61 1.30 8.69
N ALA A 132 16.40 1.09 9.98
CA ALA A 132 17.47 0.72 10.91
C ALA A 132 17.07 -0.50 11.73
N GLN A 133 17.91 -1.51 11.76
CA GLN A 133 17.72 -2.65 12.63
C GLN A 133 18.59 -2.51 13.88
N VAL A 134 17.94 -2.40 15.04
CA VAL A 134 18.63 -2.30 16.35
C VAL A 134 18.56 -3.65 17.06
N LYS A 135 19.70 -4.27 17.25
CA LYS A 135 19.82 -5.57 17.93
C LYS A 135 20.34 -5.43 19.33
N VAL A 136 19.49 -5.63 20.32
CA VAL A 136 19.86 -5.59 21.75
C VAL A 136 20.19 -6.99 22.25
N ARG A 137 21.35 -7.14 22.87
CA ARG A 137 21.78 -8.39 23.50
C ARG A 137 21.84 -8.21 25.02
N GLY A 138 21.04 -9.01 25.71
CA GLY A 138 21.02 -9.04 27.18
C GLY A 138 21.86 -10.18 27.78
N VAL A 139 21.81 -10.27 29.09
CA VAL A 139 22.36 -11.40 29.86
C VAL A 139 21.21 -12.02 30.64
N ASN A 140 20.82 -13.24 30.23
CA ASN A 140 19.75 -13.96 30.90
C ASN A 140 20.28 -14.73 32.10
N ILE A 141 19.67 -14.53 33.27
CA ILE A 141 20.00 -15.17 34.53
C ILE A 141 18.71 -15.65 35.19
N HIS A 142 18.75 -16.77 35.89
CA HIS A 142 17.58 -17.25 36.64
C HIS A 142 17.13 -16.14 37.64
N PRO A 143 15.85 -15.81 37.70
CA PRO A 143 15.35 -14.68 38.51
C PRO A 143 15.79 -14.69 39.95
N GLY A 144 15.87 -15.87 40.57
CA GLY A 144 16.33 -16.02 41.97
C GLY A 144 17.79 -15.60 42.21
N SER A 145 18.62 -15.50 41.16
CA SER A 145 20.06 -15.14 41.24
C SER A 145 20.39 -13.92 40.39
N ALA A 146 19.39 -13.21 39.86
CA ALA A 146 19.55 -12.19 38.85
C ALA A 146 20.01 -10.81 39.36
N LYS A 147 19.97 -10.60 40.69
CA LYS A 147 20.31 -9.29 41.31
C LYS A 147 21.70 -8.81 40.86
N ASN A 148 21.74 -7.63 40.25
CA ASN A 148 22.94 -6.97 39.72
C ASN A 148 23.70 -7.74 38.61
N GLN A 149 23.10 -8.80 38.06
CA GLN A 149 23.72 -9.63 37.02
C GLN A 149 22.90 -9.67 35.73
N MET A 150 21.59 -9.74 35.83
CA MET A 150 20.70 -9.77 34.65
C MET A 150 20.74 -8.45 33.89
N LYS A 151 20.83 -8.54 32.56
CA LYS A 151 20.59 -7.44 31.65
C LYS A 151 19.43 -7.82 30.74
N ASN A 152 18.25 -7.29 31.03
CA ASN A 152 17.05 -7.60 30.27
C ASN A 152 17.04 -6.80 28.93
N ALA A 153 17.19 -7.51 27.82
CA ALA A 153 17.23 -6.90 26.49
C ALA A 153 15.95 -6.14 26.12
N LEU A 154 14.78 -6.62 26.57
CA LEU A 154 13.50 -5.94 26.33
C LEU A 154 13.46 -4.58 27.03
N LEU A 155 13.88 -4.52 28.30
CA LEU A 155 13.92 -3.25 29.03
C LEU A 155 14.89 -2.24 28.41
N ILE A 156 16.05 -2.71 27.93
CA ILE A 156 17.01 -1.88 27.21
C ILE A 156 16.40 -1.38 25.89
N GLY A 157 15.70 -2.25 25.16
CA GLY A 157 14.99 -1.85 23.94
C GLY A 157 13.90 -0.81 24.20
N MET A 158 13.14 -0.97 25.27
CA MET A 158 12.13 0.02 25.69
C MET A 158 12.76 1.36 26.09
N GLU A 159 13.89 1.33 26.80
CA GLU A 159 14.65 2.54 27.13
C GLU A 159 15.14 3.24 25.86
N PHE A 160 15.70 2.49 24.90
CA PHE A 160 16.11 3.02 23.61
C PHE A 160 14.94 3.68 22.87
N ASN A 161 13.79 3.02 22.79
CA ASN A 161 12.60 3.60 22.18
C ASN A 161 12.14 4.89 22.90
N GLY A 162 12.24 4.91 24.22
CA GLY A 162 11.92 6.11 25.02
C GLY A 162 12.89 7.29 24.84
N MET A 163 14.04 7.08 24.18
CA MET A 163 14.97 8.16 23.80
C MET A 163 14.61 8.81 22.46
N LEU A 164 13.75 8.19 21.66
CA LEU A 164 13.26 8.79 20.43
C LEU A 164 12.20 9.87 20.74
N PRO A 165 12.08 10.91 19.90
CA PRO A 165 11.09 11.96 20.12
C PRO A 165 9.66 11.40 20.15
N ALA A 166 8.97 11.54 21.27
CA ALA A 166 7.67 10.89 21.50
C ALA A 166 6.56 11.34 20.55
N TRP A 167 6.69 12.54 19.97
CA TRP A 167 5.71 13.12 19.08
C TRP A 167 6.05 12.99 17.59
N GLU A 168 7.23 12.51 17.26
CA GLU A 168 7.65 12.23 15.89
C GLU A 168 7.28 10.81 15.49
N THR A 169 6.00 10.52 15.47
CA THR A 169 5.43 9.21 15.07
C THR A 169 4.34 9.40 14.03
N PRO A 170 4.00 8.39 13.23
CA PRO A 170 2.94 8.51 12.21
C PRO A 170 1.59 8.96 12.75
N ALA A 171 1.33 8.72 14.05
CA ALA A 171 0.08 9.12 14.70
C ALA A 171 0.02 10.61 15.10
N HIS A 172 1.14 11.33 15.01
CA HIS A 172 1.27 12.70 15.52
C HIS A 172 1.85 13.68 14.51
N THR A 173 2.20 13.21 13.33
CA THR A 173 2.84 14.01 12.28
C THR A 173 1.99 14.07 11.03
N GLU A 174 2.13 15.15 10.28
CA GLU A 174 1.42 15.39 9.02
C GLU A 174 2.28 16.16 8.02
N GLY A 175 1.88 16.18 6.76
CA GLY A 175 2.53 16.95 5.70
C GLY A 175 4.01 16.61 5.54
N TYR A 176 4.89 17.59 5.70
CA TYR A 176 6.35 17.43 5.55
C TYR A 176 7.08 17.11 6.85
N GLU A 177 6.37 16.78 7.91
CA GLU A 177 6.98 16.41 9.20
C GLU A 177 7.57 15.01 9.12
N GLY A 178 8.80 14.86 9.61
CA GLY A 178 9.45 13.56 9.71
C GLY A 178 8.97 12.75 10.91
N PHE A 179 9.10 11.43 10.84
CA PHE A 179 8.69 10.55 11.92
C PHE A 179 9.58 9.32 12.06
N TYR A 180 9.51 8.68 13.22
CA TYR A 180 10.06 7.36 13.50
C TYR A 180 8.93 6.35 13.62
N HIS A 181 9.02 5.28 12.84
CA HIS A 181 8.05 4.20 12.87
C HIS A 181 8.71 2.92 13.39
N LEU A 182 8.33 2.51 14.61
CA LEU A 182 8.71 1.22 15.15
C LEU A 182 7.75 0.16 14.62
N CYS A 183 8.23 -0.76 13.80
CA CYS A 183 7.37 -1.69 13.07
C CYS A 183 7.62 -3.19 13.36
N GLU A 184 8.78 -3.62 13.92
CA GLU A 184 9.08 -5.02 14.29
C GLU A 184 9.89 -5.14 15.59
#